data_aecb537bf1215ddafa8b1f6c3bf72191
#
_entry.id   aecb537bf1215ddafa8b1f6c3bf72191
#
_cell.length_a   1.000
_cell.length_b   1.000
_cell.length_c   1.000
_cell.angle_alpha   90.00
_cell.angle_beta   90.00
_cell.angle_gamma   90.00
#
_symmetry.space_group_name_H-M   'P 1'
#
loop_
_entity.id
_entity.type
_entity.pdbx_description
1 polymer ?
#
loop_
_entity_poly.entity_id
_entity_poly.type
_entity_poly.pdbx_seq_one_letter_code
_entity_poly.pdbx_strand_id
1 'polypeptide(L)'
;MDSDNQLSCLDLQTGKRYWQVYVGARGQDDTAVGGGMSADNARLYIANGFAQVVALTLEGGQEVWRTALPAPSRSAPTVLDGRVYVTLLDGQILALDAQEGHVIWTYRGVLGEGARVRGLSSPAVTADLVIAPFPSGELAALRPDNGAVAWTDHLSPAVRLGGLSMVSDIRALPVVSSGVVVALSY
;
A
#
# COMPACT_ATOMS: atom_id res chain seq x y z
N MET A 1 2.22 14.97 2.15
CA MET A 1 1.03 15.12 3.02
C MET A 1 1.56 15.47 4.39
N ASP A 2 1.06 16.52 4.99
CA ASP A 2 1.43 16.96 6.34
C ASP A 2 0.51 16.35 7.42
N SER A 3 0.72 16.77 8.69
CA SER A 3 -0.09 16.30 9.83
C SER A 3 -1.58 16.66 9.71
N ASP A 4 -1.91 17.67 8.92
CA ASP A 4 -3.27 18.17 8.72
C ASP A 4 -3.92 17.57 7.48
N ASN A 5 -3.36 16.47 6.95
CA ASN A 5 -3.81 15.78 5.73
C ASN A 5 -3.86 16.68 4.48
N GLN A 6 -3.05 17.75 4.47
CA GLN A 6 -2.87 18.58 3.29
C GLN A 6 -1.82 17.98 2.36
N LEU A 7 -2.17 17.86 1.11
CA LEU A 7 -1.29 17.44 0.03
C LEU A 7 -0.91 18.65 -0.81
N SER A 8 0.38 18.85 -1.05
CA SER A 8 0.90 19.96 -1.86
C SER A 8 1.67 19.43 -3.07
N CYS A 9 1.43 20.02 -4.22
CA CYS A 9 2.24 19.83 -5.43
C CYS A 9 3.15 21.03 -5.61
N LEU A 10 4.44 20.76 -5.79
CA LEU A 10 5.47 21.79 -5.86
C LEU A 10 6.26 21.66 -7.18
N ASP A 11 6.70 22.77 -7.69
CA ASP A 11 7.68 22.81 -8.78
C ASP A 11 9.02 22.23 -8.30
N LEU A 12 9.55 21.30 -9.07
CA LEU A 12 10.76 20.56 -8.69
C LEU A 12 12.01 21.45 -8.54
N GLN A 13 12.11 22.50 -9.34
CA GLN A 13 13.30 23.35 -9.38
C GLN A 13 13.21 24.55 -8.44
N THR A 14 12.02 25.15 -8.34
CA THR A 14 11.81 26.41 -7.61
C THR A 14 11.16 26.23 -6.25
N GLY A 15 10.55 25.06 -5.97
CA GLY A 15 9.77 24.82 -4.79
C GLY A 15 8.43 25.59 -4.74
N LYS A 16 8.09 26.28 -5.81
CA LYS A 16 6.82 27.03 -5.90
C LYS A 16 5.65 26.06 -5.91
N ARG A 17 4.64 26.32 -5.06
CA ARG A 17 3.45 25.50 -4.98
C ARG A 17 2.52 25.75 -6.18
N TYR A 18 2.18 24.66 -6.89
CA TYR A 18 1.19 24.67 -7.96
C TYR A 18 -0.23 24.61 -7.38
N TRP A 19 -0.48 23.63 -6.49
CA TRP A 19 -1.78 23.45 -5.83
C TRP A 19 -1.62 22.79 -4.46
N GLN A 20 -2.66 22.88 -3.66
CA GLN A 20 -2.79 22.23 -2.35
C GLN A 20 -4.22 21.77 -2.16
N VAL A 21 -4.42 20.55 -1.67
CA VAL A 21 -5.73 19.95 -1.44
C VAL A 21 -5.75 19.16 -0.14
N TYR A 22 -6.93 19.10 0.48
CA TYR A 22 -7.19 18.28 1.65
C TYR A 22 -7.60 16.87 1.22
N VAL A 23 -6.93 15.82 1.75
CA VAL A 23 -7.16 14.41 1.40
C VAL A 23 -7.64 13.56 2.57
N GLY A 24 -7.94 14.17 3.71
CA GLY A 24 -8.51 13.52 4.88
C GLY A 24 -9.98 13.10 4.71
N ALA A 25 -10.53 12.46 5.71
CA ALA A 25 -11.96 12.12 5.74
C ALA A 25 -12.81 13.34 6.05
N ARG A 26 -13.82 13.62 5.23
CA ARG A 26 -14.72 14.75 5.45
C ARG A 26 -15.54 14.52 6.71
N GLY A 27 -15.44 15.44 7.68
CA GLY A 27 -16.27 15.42 8.89
C GLY A 27 -15.83 14.47 10.00
N GLN A 28 -14.61 13.96 9.95
CA GLN A 28 -14.01 13.20 11.05
C GLN A 28 -12.85 14.00 11.68
N ASP A 29 -12.58 13.74 12.98
CA ASP A 29 -11.41 14.31 13.66
C ASP A 29 -10.12 13.87 12.95
N ASP A 30 -9.25 14.82 12.64
CA ASP A 30 -8.04 14.67 11.81
C ASP A 30 -6.87 13.95 12.51
N THR A 31 -7.13 13.00 13.39
CA THR A 31 -6.09 12.31 14.15
C THR A 31 -5.52 11.06 13.45
N ALA A 32 -6.10 10.62 12.35
CA ALA A 32 -5.61 9.47 11.62
C ALA A 32 -4.40 9.83 10.76
N VAL A 33 -3.22 9.58 11.31
CA VAL A 33 -1.93 9.78 10.64
C VAL A 33 -1.49 8.48 9.97
N GLY A 34 -1.00 8.60 8.77
CA GLY A 34 -0.39 7.49 8.04
C GLY A 34 -0.97 7.32 6.64
N GLY A 35 -0.24 6.57 5.85
CA GLY A 35 -0.55 6.34 4.45
C GLY A 35 0.63 6.62 3.55
N GLY A 36 0.41 6.52 2.28
CA GLY A 36 1.41 6.82 1.27
C GLY A 36 0.76 7.14 -0.07
N MET A 37 1.58 7.47 -1.03
CA MET A 37 1.09 7.86 -2.34
C MET A 37 1.95 7.27 -3.46
N SER A 38 1.35 7.06 -4.61
CA SER A 38 2.01 6.76 -5.86
C SER A 38 1.29 7.45 -7.01
N ALA A 39 1.93 7.52 -8.15
CA ALA A 39 1.35 8.16 -9.34
C ALA A 39 1.62 7.31 -10.58
N ASP A 40 0.71 7.38 -11.53
CA ASP A 40 0.94 7.04 -12.93
C ASP A 40 1.10 8.33 -13.76
N ASN A 41 1.00 8.24 -15.07
CA ASN A 41 1.14 9.41 -15.96
C ASN A 41 -0.04 10.40 -15.91
N ALA A 42 -1.16 10.02 -15.28
CA ALA A 42 -2.40 10.81 -15.30
C ALA A 42 -2.87 11.22 -13.89
N ARG A 43 -2.62 10.37 -12.90
CA ARG A 43 -3.25 10.47 -11.58
C ARG A 43 -2.28 10.21 -10.45
N LEU A 44 -2.63 10.76 -9.29
CA LEU A 44 -2.02 10.48 -8.01
C LEU A 44 -2.99 9.65 -7.17
N TYR A 45 -2.51 8.57 -6.58
CA TYR A 45 -3.28 7.67 -5.72
C TYR A 45 -2.75 7.76 -4.30
N ILE A 46 -3.63 8.03 -3.34
CA ILE A 46 -3.29 8.21 -1.94
C ILE A 46 -4.06 7.17 -1.12
N ALA A 47 -3.36 6.28 -0.43
CA ALA A 47 -3.95 5.49 0.63
C ALA A 47 -3.77 6.23 1.96
N ASN A 48 -4.82 6.36 2.77
CA ASN A 48 -4.78 7.15 3.99
C ASN A 48 -5.16 6.33 5.24
N GLY A 49 -4.90 6.91 6.42
CA GLY A 49 -5.22 6.33 7.71
C GLY A 49 -6.72 6.28 8.04
N PHE A 50 -7.58 6.87 7.19
CA PHE A 50 -9.05 6.85 7.31
C PHE A 50 -9.71 5.67 6.58
N ALA A 51 -8.94 4.65 6.23
CA ALA A 51 -9.41 3.51 5.44
C ALA A 51 -10.01 3.94 4.08
N GLN A 52 -9.25 4.75 3.33
CA GLN A 52 -9.67 5.20 2.00
C GLN A 52 -8.49 5.18 1.01
N VAL A 53 -8.80 4.96 -0.26
CA VAL A 53 -7.95 5.35 -1.39
C VAL A 53 -8.61 6.50 -2.11
N VAL A 54 -7.83 7.52 -2.40
CA VAL A 54 -8.26 8.72 -3.13
C VAL A 54 -7.43 8.86 -4.39
N ALA A 55 -8.07 9.04 -5.53
CA ALA A 55 -7.39 9.38 -6.78
C ALA A 55 -7.61 10.87 -7.11
N LEU A 56 -6.52 11.54 -7.44
CA LEU A 56 -6.51 12.95 -7.83
C LEU A 56 -5.89 13.11 -9.21
N THR A 57 -6.28 14.17 -9.92
CA THR A 57 -5.57 14.60 -11.13
C THR A 57 -4.19 15.17 -10.75
N LEU A 58 -3.15 14.88 -11.54
CA LEU A 58 -1.81 15.45 -11.31
C LEU A 58 -1.76 16.96 -11.51
N GLU A 59 -2.48 17.48 -12.51
CA GLU A 59 -2.40 18.89 -12.91
C GLU A 59 -3.02 19.85 -11.86
N GLY A 60 -4.17 19.47 -11.27
CA GLY A 60 -4.91 20.37 -10.38
C GLY A 60 -5.25 19.82 -9.01
N GLY A 61 -4.88 18.57 -8.71
CA GLY A 61 -5.24 17.93 -7.43
C GLY A 61 -6.74 17.71 -7.25
N GLN A 62 -7.51 17.66 -8.36
CA GLN A 62 -8.95 17.44 -8.30
C GLN A 62 -9.26 15.97 -8.01
N GLU A 63 -10.18 15.72 -7.07
CA GLU A 63 -10.62 14.38 -6.74
C GLU A 63 -11.37 13.75 -7.93
N VAL A 64 -10.89 12.60 -8.39
CA VAL A 64 -11.50 11.81 -9.47
C VAL A 64 -12.44 10.77 -8.89
N TRP A 65 -11.95 10.03 -7.89
CA TRP A 65 -12.72 9.06 -7.14
C TRP A 65 -12.16 8.87 -5.73
N ARG A 66 -13.01 8.33 -4.84
CA ARG A 66 -12.66 7.95 -3.47
C ARG A 66 -13.33 6.65 -3.11
N THR A 67 -12.56 5.66 -2.67
CA THR A 67 -13.04 4.34 -2.32
C THR A 67 -12.77 4.07 -0.85
N ALA A 68 -13.81 3.68 -0.11
CA ALA A 68 -13.69 3.21 1.25
C ALA A 68 -13.09 1.79 1.27
N LEU A 69 -12.18 1.56 2.22
CA LEU A 69 -11.50 0.29 2.45
C LEU A 69 -12.00 -0.35 3.75
N PRO A 70 -11.92 -1.69 3.88
CA PRO A 70 -12.31 -2.38 5.12
C PRO A 70 -11.41 -2.06 6.33
N ALA A 71 -10.16 -1.64 6.08
CA ALA A 71 -9.22 -1.24 7.12
C ALA A 71 -8.26 -0.15 6.60
N PRO A 72 -7.61 0.62 7.49
CA PRO A 72 -6.62 1.61 7.09
C PRO A 72 -5.41 0.99 6.38
N SER A 73 -4.75 1.79 5.54
CA SER A 73 -3.42 1.51 5.00
C SER A 73 -2.39 2.45 5.61
N ARG A 74 -1.16 1.94 5.81
CA ARG A 74 0.00 2.74 6.21
C ARG A 74 1.16 2.64 5.21
N SER A 75 0.94 1.98 4.09
CA SER A 75 1.90 1.88 2.99
C SER A 75 1.44 2.69 1.78
N ALA A 76 2.38 3.05 0.93
CA ALA A 76 2.03 3.62 -0.36
C ALA A 76 1.33 2.56 -1.23
N PRO A 77 0.28 2.93 -1.97
CA PRO A 77 -0.23 2.06 -3.02
C PRO A 77 0.83 1.85 -4.09
N THR A 78 0.74 0.75 -4.83
CA THR A 78 1.54 0.54 -6.04
C THR A 78 0.61 0.54 -7.24
N VAL A 79 0.96 1.28 -8.29
CA VAL A 79 0.15 1.36 -9.50
C VAL A 79 0.90 0.77 -10.69
N LEU A 80 0.23 -0.11 -11.42
CA LEU A 80 0.74 -0.68 -12.67
C LEU A 80 -0.44 -1.17 -13.54
N ASP A 81 -0.34 -0.96 -14.84
CA ASP A 81 -1.27 -1.48 -15.86
C ASP A 81 -2.75 -1.25 -15.53
N GLY A 82 -3.09 -0.02 -15.12
CA GLY A 82 -4.46 0.38 -14.83
C GLY A 82 -5.03 -0.17 -13.54
N ARG A 83 -4.18 -0.70 -12.64
CA ARG A 83 -4.60 -1.21 -11.32
C ARG A 83 -3.82 -0.53 -10.20
N VAL A 84 -4.50 -0.32 -9.07
CA VAL A 84 -3.94 0.22 -7.84
C VAL A 84 -3.97 -0.87 -6.77
N TYR A 85 -2.80 -1.25 -6.25
CA TYR A 85 -2.66 -2.29 -5.24
C TYR A 85 -2.39 -1.66 -3.88
N VAL A 86 -3.17 -2.05 -2.87
CA VAL A 86 -3.10 -1.47 -1.52
C VAL A 86 -3.09 -2.58 -0.47
N THR A 87 -2.08 -2.56 0.40
CA THR A 87 -2.03 -3.43 1.58
C THR A 87 -2.68 -2.75 2.78
N LEU A 88 -3.45 -3.51 3.55
CA LEU A 88 -4.22 -3.02 4.69
C LEU A 88 -3.72 -3.57 6.02
N LEU A 89 -3.99 -2.82 7.10
CA LEU A 89 -3.59 -3.19 8.46
C LEU A 89 -4.20 -4.50 8.97
N ASP A 90 -5.29 -4.97 8.38
CA ASP A 90 -5.95 -6.21 8.72
C ASP A 90 -5.44 -7.44 7.94
N GLY A 91 -4.29 -7.29 7.25
CA GLY A 91 -3.66 -8.37 6.49
C GLY A 91 -4.32 -8.66 5.14
N GLN A 92 -5.05 -7.70 4.60
CA GLN A 92 -5.56 -7.80 3.24
C GLN A 92 -4.69 -7.02 2.24
N ILE A 93 -4.70 -7.46 1.00
CA ILE A 93 -4.31 -6.66 -0.16
C ILE A 93 -5.49 -6.60 -1.12
N LEU A 94 -5.74 -5.42 -1.66
CA LEU A 94 -6.78 -5.18 -2.65
C LEU A 94 -6.15 -4.68 -3.95
N ALA A 95 -6.73 -5.10 -5.08
CA ALA A 95 -6.53 -4.44 -6.35
C ALA A 95 -7.79 -3.65 -6.70
N LEU A 96 -7.60 -2.38 -7.02
CA LEU A 96 -8.66 -1.47 -7.47
C LEU A 96 -8.42 -1.09 -8.93
N ASP A 97 -9.50 -0.84 -9.65
CA ASP A 97 -9.42 -0.21 -10.96
C ASP A 97 -8.88 1.23 -10.82
N ALA A 98 -7.87 1.58 -11.61
CA ALA A 98 -7.24 2.89 -11.52
C ALA A 98 -8.12 4.02 -12.08
N GLN A 99 -9.08 3.72 -12.97
CA GLN A 99 -9.95 4.72 -13.58
C GLN A 99 -11.19 5.02 -12.72
N GLU A 100 -11.81 3.98 -12.16
CA GLU A 100 -13.10 4.10 -11.47
C GLU A 100 -13.01 3.86 -9.95
N GLY A 101 -11.93 3.25 -9.48
CA GLY A 101 -11.68 3.01 -8.06
C GLY A 101 -12.46 1.84 -7.46
N HIS A 102 -13.19 1.05 -8.26
CA HIS A 102 -13.86 -0.14 -7.73
C HIS A 102 -12.88 -1.27 -7.44
N VAL A 103 -13.19 -2.11 -6.44
CA VAL A 103 -12.37 -3.26 -6.08
C VAL A 103 -12.53 -4.35 -7.14
N ILE A 104 -11.42 -4.78 -7.75
CA ILE A 104 -11.37 -5.88 -8.72
C ILE A 104 -11.28 -7.21 -7.99
N TRP A 105 -10.35 -7.32 -7.05
CA TRP A 105 -10.16 -8.51 -6.21
C TRP A 105 -9.55 -8.16 -4.85
N THR A 106 -9.67 -9.09 -3.93
CA THR A 106 -9.09 -9.03 -2.58
C THR A 106 -8.42 -10.36 -2.26
N TYR A 107 -7.24 -10.29 -1.64
CA TYR A 107 -6.57 -11.44 -1.04
C TYR A 107 -6.34 -11.15 0.44
N ARG A 108 -6.49 -12.16 1.29
CA ARG A 108 -6.20 -12.09 2.73
C ARG A 108 -5.05 -13.03 3.05
N GLY A 109 -3.94 -12.46 3.51
CA GLY A 109 -2.80 -13.21 4.02
C GLY A 109 -3.06 -13.77 5.42
N VAL A 110 -2.17 -14.62 5.87
CA VAL A 110 -2.22 -15.16 7.22
C VAL A 110 -1.86 -14.05 8.23
N LEU A 111 -2.73 -13.83 9.22
CA LEU A 111 -2.41 -12.97 10.35
C LEU A 111 -1.59 -13.79 11.35
N GLY A 112 -0.37 -13.36 11.66
CA GLY A 112 0.45 -13.98 12.70
C GLY A 112 -0.17 -13.77 14.09
N GLU A 113 -0.10 -14.77 14.98
CA GLU A 113 -0.50 -14.63 16.37
C GLU A 113 0.36 -13.56 17.06
N GLY A 114 -0.27 -12.55 17.66
CA GLY A 114 0.41 -11.46 18.36
C GLY A 114 0.93 -10.32 17.46
N ALA A 115 0.66 -10.32 16.18
CA ALA A 115 1.04 -9.25 15.26
C ALA A 115 0.34 -7.94 15.64
N ARG A 116 0.97 -7.15 16.50
CA ARG A 116 0.66 -5.70 16.60
C ARG A 116 1.28 -5.05 15.39
N VAL A 117 0.49 -4.90 14.34
CA VAL A 117 0.92 -4.34 13.06
C VAL A 117 1.42 -2.92 13.27
N ARG A 118 2.73 -2.76 13.35
CA ARG A 118 3.38 -1.43 13.49
C ARG A 118 3.80 -0.83 12.16
N GLY A 119 3.86 -1.63 11.10
CA GLY A 119 4.25 -1.19 9.76
C GLY A 119 3.68 -2.11 8.70
N LEU A 120 3.39 -1.55 7.55
CA LEU A 120 3.05 -2.28 6.34
C LEU A 120 4.07 -1.90 5.27
N SER A 121 4.42 -2.86 4.45
CA SER A 121 5.19 -2.61 3.24
C SER A 121 4.26 -2.54 2.03
N SER A 122 4.63 -1.71 1.07
CA SER A 122 3.97 -1.66 -0.23
C SER A 122 4.23 -2.96 -1.00
N PRO A 123 3.30 -3.44 -1.83
CA PRO A 123 3.55 -4.57 -2.70
C PRO A 123 4.49 -4.17 -3.84
N ALA A 124 5.35 -5.08 -4.27
CA ALA A 124 6.06 -4.95 -5.53
C ALA A 124 5.23 -5.58 -6.65
N VAL A 125 5.12 -4.90 -7.78
CA VAL A 125 4.25 -5.33 -8.88
C VAL A 125 5.03 -5.41 -10.18
N THR A 126 4.83 -6.50 -10.90
CA THR A 126 5.30 -6.72 -12.27
C THR A 126 4.10 -7.00 -13.18
N ALA A 127 4.34 -7.14 -14.48
CA ALA A 127 3.27 -7.52 -15.42
C ALA A 127 2.62 -8.86 -15.08
N ASP A 128 3.37 -9.80 -14.47
CA ASP A 128 2.93 -11.18 -14.23
C ASP A 128 2.50 -11.45 -12.80
N LEU A 129 3.07 -10.72 -11.81
CA LEU A 129 2.91 -11.00 -10.38
C LEU A 129 2.84 -9.74 -9.53
N VAL A 130 2.01 -9.83 -8.49
CA VAL A 130 1.96 -8.91 -7.35
C VAL A 130 2.60 -9.60 -6.16
N ILE A 131 3.72 -9.09 -5.67
CA ILE A 131 4.45 -9.63 -4.53
C ILE A 131 4.01 -8.87 -3.28
N ALA A 132 3.18 -9.49 -2.47
CA ALA A 132 2.56 -8.91 -1.29
C ALA A 132 3.24 -9.39 -0.01
N PRO A 133 3.88 -8.50 0.75
CA PRO A 133 4.45 -8.82 2.06
C PRO A 133 3.38 -8.66 3.15
N PHE A 134 3.35 -9.60 4.10
CA PHE A 134 2.43 -9.59 5.22
C PHE A 134 3.14 -9.52 6.58
N PRO A 135 2.47 -8.96 7.62
CA PRO A 135 3.03 -8.85 8.96
C PRO A 135 3.31 -10.19 9.65
N SER A 136 2.74 -11.29 9.14
CA SER A 136 3.02 -12.66 9.59
C SER A 136 4.40 -13.18 9.17
N GLY A 137 5.12 -12.45 8.31
CA GLY A 137 6.31 -12.96 7.62
C GLY A 137 5.98 -13.74 6.33
N GLU A 138 4.70 -13.85 5.99
CA GLU A 138 4.27 -14.40 4.72
C GLU A 138 4.62 -13.45 3.57
N LEU A 139 5.10 -14.00 2.47
CA LEU A 139 5.26 -13.35 1.19
C LEU A 139 4.40 -14.10 0.18
N ALA A 140 3.38 -13.45 -0.36
CA ALA A 140 2.50 -14.05 -1.36
C ALA A 140 2.75 -13.43 -2.74
N ALA A 141 2.86 -14.28 -3.75
CA ALA A 141 2.83 -13.87 -5.15
C ALA A 141 1.45 -14.17 -5.74
N LEU A 142 0.79 -13.13 -6.21
CA LEU A 142 -0.59 -13.17 -6.68
C LEU A 142 -0.65 -12.80 -8.17
N ARG A 143 -1.63 -13.34 -8.89
CA ARG A 143 -1.91 -12.93 -10.26
C ARG A 143 -2.55 -11.55 -10.29
N PRO A 144 -2.07 -10.60 -11.13
CA PRO A 144 -2.59 -9.23 -11.15
C PRO A 144 -4.05 -9.12 -11.58
N ASP A 145 -4.52 -10.05 -12.40
CA ASP A 145 -5.85 -10.03 -13.01
C ASP A 145 -6.98 -10.45 -12.04
N ASN A 146 -6.70 -11.40 -11.15
CA ASN A 146 -7.75 -12.03 -10.33
C ASN A 146 -7.36 -12.30 -8.87
N GLY A 147 -6.14 -11.97 -8.46
CA GLY A 147 -5.65 -12.21 -7.10
C GLY A 147 -5.36 -13.69 -6.77
N ALA A 148 -5.39 -14.59 -7.76
CA ALA A 148 -5.09 -16.00 -7.53
C ALA A 148 -3.63 -16.19 -7.08
N VAL A 149 -3.43 -17.06 -6.10
CA VAL A 149 -2.09 -17.36 -5.57
C VAL A 149 -1.28 -18.12 -6.60
N ALA A 150 -0.14 -17.58 -6.97
CA ALA A 150 0.87 -18.28 -7.78
C ALA A 150 1.81 -19.11 -6.89
N TRP A 151 2.27 -18.50 -5.78
CA TRP A 151 3.04 -19.15 -4.73
C TRP A 151 3.00 -18.32 -3.43
N THR A 152 3.31 -18.97 -2.32
CA THR A 152 3.55 -18.32 -1.02
C THR A 152 4.83 -18.85 -0.41
N ASP A 153 5.49 -18.00 0.38
CA ASP A 153 6.65 -18.37 1.19
C ASP A 153 6.60 -17.67 2.53
N HIS A 154 7.28 -18.22 3.53
CA HIS A 154 7.40 -17.62 4.86
C HIS A 154 8.86 -17.28 5.15
N LEU A 155 9.15 -15.99 5.28
CA LEU A 155 10.45 -15.51 5.70
C LEU A 155 10.54 -15.59 7.24
N SER A 156 10.76 -16.80 7.76
CA SER A 156 10.98 -17.00 9.18
C SER A 156 12.44 -16.76 9.54
N PRO A 157 12.76 -16.12 10.69
CA PRO A 157 14.14 -16.01 11.14
C PRO A 157 14.75 -17.38 11.35
N ALA A 158 15.93 -17.61 10.82
CA ALA A 158 16.61 -18.92 10.83
C ALA A 158 17.07 -19.39 12.22
N VAL A 159 16.99 -18.55 13.27
CA VAL A 159 17.46 -18.88 14.62
C VAL A 159 16.50 -18.34 15.68
N ARG A 160 15.87 -19.27 16.41
CA ARG A 160 15.14 -18.96 17.66
C ARG A 160 16.13 -18.84 18.81
N LEU A 161 16.72 -17.67 19.03
CA LEU A 161 17.51 -17.37 20.23
C LEU A 161 16.67 -16.53 21.20
N GLY A 162 16.10 -17.21 22.19
CA GLY A 162 15.60 -16.65 23.45
C GLY A 162 14.59 -15.49 23.34
N GLY A 163 13.32 -15.74 23.58
CA GLY A 163 12.33 -14.73 24.03
C GLY A 163 11.92 -13.59 23.08
N LEU A 164 12.66 -13.29 22.04
CA LEU A 164 12.39 -12.20 21.07
C LEU A 164 11.84 -12.71 19.73
N SER A 165 11.45 -13.95 19.64
CA SER A 165 10.99 -14.63 18.42
C SER A 165 9.56 -14.24 17.97
N MET A 166 9.04 -13.09 18.39
CA MET A 166 7.67 -12.66 18.06
C MET A 166 7.59 -11.60 16.96
N VAL A 167 8.69 -11.26 16.30
CA VAL A 167 8.69 -10.24 15.24
C VAL A 167 9.19 -10.90 13.96
N SER A 168 8.26 -11.30 13.10
CA SER A 168 8.53 -11.84 11.76
C SER A 168 8.04 -10.90 10.66
N ASP A 169 7.86 -9.61 10.96
CA ASP A 169 7.28 -8.64 10.02
C ASP A 169 8.18 -8.42 8.81
N ILE A 170 7.64 -8.52 7.61
CA ILE A 170 8.29 -8.01 6.40
C ILE A 170 7.97 -6.52 6.29
N ARG A 171 8.94 -5.66 6.62
CA ARG A 171 8.76 -4.20 6.62
C ARG A 171 9.39 -3.51 5.42
N ALA A 172 10.33 -4.16 4.76
CA ALA A 172 10.97 -3.64 3.58
C ALA A 172 10.11 -3.89 2.34
N LEU A 173 10.06 -2.92 1.43
CA LEU A 173 9.49 -3.11 0.11
C LEU A 173 10.20 -4.27 -0.60
N PRO A 174 9.50 -5.32 -1.04
CA PRO A 174 10.12 -6.35 -1.87
C PRO A 174 10.66 -5.73 -3.16
N VAL A 175 11.81 -6.21 -3.60
CA VAL A 175 12.42 -5.78 -4.86
C VAL A 175 12.37 -6.93 -5.84
N VAL A 176 11.89 -6.66 -7.04
CA VAL A 176 11.84 -7.64 -8.14
C VAL A 176 12.72 -7.17 -9.27
N SER A 177 13.67 -8.02 -9.67
CA SER A 177 14.55 -7.75 -10.82
C SER A 177 14.99 -9.04 -11.46
N SER A 178 14.97 -9.11 -12.79
CA SER A 178 15.47 -10.24 -13.57
C SER A 178 14.96 -11.62 -13.11
N GLY A 179 13.68 -11.71 -12.74
CA GLY A 179 13.05 -12.95 -12.30
C GLY A 179 13.37 -13.38 -10.86
N VAL A 180 14.03 -12.50 -10.09
CA VAL A 180 14.35 -12.72 -8.67
C VAL A 180 13.57 -11.76 -7.81
N VAL A 181 13.05 -12.27 -6.68
CA VAL A 181 12.42 -11.46 -5.60
C VAL A 181 13.38 -11.41 -4.42
N VAL A 182 13.65 -10.21 -3.93
CA VAL A 182 14.42 -10.00 -2.70
C VAL A 182 13.49 -9.32 -1.68
N ALA A 183 13.34 -9.94 -0.52
CA ALA A 183 12.57 -9.42 0.60
C ALA A 183 13.36 -9.57 1.90
N LEU A 184 13.12 -8.66 2.86
CA LEU A 184 13.80 -8.64 4.15
C LEU A 184 12.77 -8.74 5.26
N SER A 185 12.94 -9.74 6.14
CA SER A 185 12.25 -9.87 7.42
C SER A 185 13.17 -9.53 8.58
N TYR A 186 12.61 -9.09 9.71
CA TYR A 186 13.32 -8.83 10.96
C TYR A 186 13.05 -9.92 11.98
#